data_0a1975076e1909dd4fbd399b66d5895d
#
_entry.id   0a1975076e1909dd4fbd399b66d5895d
#
_cell.length_a   1.000
_cell.length_b   1.000
_cell.length_c   1.000
_cell.angle_alpha   90.00
_cell.angle_beta   90.00
_cell.angle_gamma   90.00
#
_symmetry.space_group_name_H-M   'P 1'
#
loop_
_entity.id
_entity.type
_entity.pdbx_description
1 polymer ?
#
loop_
_entity_poly.entity_id
_entity_poly.type
_entity_poly.pdbx_seq_one_letter_code
_entity_poly.pdbx_strand_id
1 'polypeptide(L)'
;MANGDRPPVSLIDRGPMGLNEEELDAVEVESLSNNLASEELPEGIEIITEDDGGVTLDFDPMVNREREDDFYANLAEFMDDRELGSVANDLMEQYQANKSSRHDWEEAYSKGLELLGFSYEERTQPFRGATGVTHPLLAEAAVQFQAQAFNELLPADGPVRTTVMGSQTHAKEEQAQRVRDFMNYYITNVMEEYTPEFDQMLFYLPLAGSTFKKVYFDDALGRPVSKFVPAENLVVPYDANDLETCPNITNVVRMSLNDLRKQQVAGFYRDIPVLPSQAHSDSLTDEEDYLSGIQPSNIEYDCTLLECHVDLDLPGYEDKDADDEETGIKVPYIVTISEDNGQVLSIRRNYGEDDPLKAKTQYFVHYKFLPGFGFYGMGLIHTIGGLSRTATAALRQLIDAGTLSNLPAGFKARGLRIRDDDDPLQPGEFRDVDAPGGAIRDSLLPLPFKGPDSTLFQLLGF
;
A
#
# COMPACT_ATOMS: atom_id res chain seq x y z
N MET A 1 21.16 -35.95 -37.12
CA MET A 1 22.30 -35.64 -38.00
C MET A 1 22.24 -34.16 -38.31
N ALA A 2 23.34 -33.51 -38.04
CA ALA A 2 23.68 -32.12 -38.39
C ALA A 2 22.87 -30.98 -37.75
N ASN A 3 23.30 -30.62 -36.55
CA ASN A 3 23.15 -29.29 -35.96
C ASN A 3 23.93 -28.28 -36.79
N GLY A 4 23.27 -27.22 -37.21
CA GLY A 4 23.88 -26.00 -37.73
C GLY A 4 23.91 -24.95 -36.67
N ASP A 5 25.00 -24.84 -35.93
CA ASP A 5 25.36 -23.72 -35.08
C ASP A 5 25.41 -22.43 -35.91
N ARG A 6 24.56 -21.47 -35.60
CA ARG A 6 24.74 -20.07 -35.99
C ARG A 6 25.38 -19.34 -34.79
N PRO A 7 26.56 -18.74 -34.96
CA PRO A 7 27.11 -17.88 -33.92
C PRO A 7 26.25 -16.61 -33.74
N PRO A 8 26.23 -16.04 -32.51
CA PRO A 8 25.51 -14.77 -32.28
C PRO A 8 26.26 -13.66 -33.05
N VAL A 9 25.50 -12.94 -33.86
CA VAL A 9 26.01 -11.74 -34.53
C VAL A 9 26.06 -10.66 -33.48
N SER A 10 27.27 -10.33 -33.02
CA SER A 10 27.52 -9.13 -32.22
C SER A 10 27.34 -7.92 -33.15
N LEU A 11 26.28 -7.15 -32.92
CA LEU A 11 26.02 -5.87 -33.57
C LEU A 11 26.79 -4.69 -32.92
N ILE A 12 27.92 -4.95 -32.30
CA ILE A 12 28.81 -3.93 -31.75
C ILE A 12 30.16 -4.15 -32.43
N ASP A 13 30.35 -3.64 -33.62
CA ASP A 13 31.63 -3.18 -34.14
C ASP A 13 31.53 -2.77 -35.65
N ARG A 14 30.69 -1.80 -35.95
CA ARG A 14 30.89 -0.95 -37.14
C ARG A 14 30.29 0.40 -36.81
N GLY A 15 31.15 1.29 -36.29
CA GLY A 15 30.86 2.70 -36.31
C GLY A 15 30.56 3.15 -37.73
N PRO A 16 29.71 4.15 -37.93
CA PRO A 16 29.43 4.68 -39.25
C PRO A 16 30.71 5.22 -39.89
N MET A 17 31.13 4.55 -40.95
CA MET A 17 32.14 5.01 -41.92
C MET A 17 33.49 5.47 -41.33
N GLY A 18 34.37 4.51 -40.90
CA GLY A 18 35.83 4.58 -41.10
C GLY A 18 36.59 5.81 -40.59
N LEU A 19 36.04 6.58 -39.66
CA LEU A 19 36.74 7.70 -39.03
C LEU A 19 37.34 7.22 -37.71
N ASN A 20 38.62 7.51 -37.49
CA ASN A 20 39.35 7.20 -36.25
C ASN A 20 38.85 8.12 -35.14
N GLU A 21 38.85 7.61 -33.89
CA GLU A 21 38.40 8.34 -32.68
C GLU A 21 39.10 9.70 -32.47
N GLU A 22 40.25 9.92 -33.06
CA GLU A 22 41.01 11.19 -33.01
C GLU A 22 40.49 12.28 -33.96
N GLU A 23 39.64 11.94 -34.95
CA GLU A 23 39.08 12.93 -35.87
C GLU A 23 37.68 13.43 -35.49
N LEU A 24 37.07 12.85 -34.44
CA LEU A 24 35.72 13.23 -33.95
C LEU A 24 35.70 14.46 -33.03
N ASP A 25 36.86 14.86 -32.47
CA ASP A 25 36.96 16.02 -31.54
C ASP A 25 37.01 17.38 -32.27
N ALA A 26 36.92 17.45 -33.59
CA ALA A 26 37.03 18.70 -34.35
C ALA A 26 35.82 19.03 -35.25
N VAL A 27 34.73 18.26 -35.20
CA VAL A 27 33.53 18.57 -35.95
C VAL A 27 32.52 19.25 -35.04
N GLU A 28 32.45 20.57 -35.15
CA GLU A 28 31.39 21.32 -34.45
C GLU A 28 30.02 20.76 -34.83
N VAL A 29 29.19 20.49 -33.81
CA VAL A 29 27.82 19.95 -33.97
C VAL A 29 26.97 20.80 -34.88
N GLU A 30 27.20 22.12 -34.96
CA GLU A 30 26.59 23.04 -35.91
C GLU A 30 26.89 22.73 -37.38
N SER A 31 28.01 22.07 -37.69
CA SER A 31 28.32 21.70 -39.07
C SER A 31 27.59 20.45 -39.55
N LEU A 32 27.22 19.57 -38.60
CA LEU A 32 26.43 18.36 -38.88
C LEU A 32 24.94 18.70 -39.09
N SER A 33 24.39 19.59 -38.29
CA SER A 33 22.99 20.05 -38.43
C SER A 33 22.75 20.80 -39.77
N ASN A 34 23.73 21.63 -40.17
CA ASN A 34 23.64 22.35 -41.47
C ASN A 34 23.90 21.46 -42.70
N ASN A 35 24.64 20.37 -42.54
CA ASN A 35 24.84 19.42 -43.66
C ASN A 35 23.69 18.43 -43.82
N LEU A 36 23.06 18.02 -42.74
CA LEU A 36 21.85 17.18 -42.78
C LEU A 36 20.62 17.91 -43.28
N ALA A 37 20.50 19.23 -43.07
CA ALA A 37 19.43 20.05 -43.60
C ALA A 37 19.53 20.34 -45.12
N SER A 38 20.64 20.00 -45.77
CA SER A 38 20.87 20.24 -47.21
C SER A 38 20.80 18.99 -48.08
N GLU A 39 20.76 17.78 -47.49
CA GLU A 39 20.46 16.56 -48.23
C GLU A 39 18.97 16.25 -48.13
N GLU A 40 18.29 16.00 -49.24
CA GLU A 40 16.91 15.52 -49.25
C GLU A 40 16.86 14.19 -48.48
N LEU A 41 16.37 14.23 -47.23
CA LEU A 41 16.12 13.05 -46.42
C LEU A 41 15.10 12.15 -47.14
N PRO A 42 15.21 10.82 -47.01
CA PRO A 42 14.16 9.93 -47.50
C PRO A 42 12.80 10.34 -46.94
N GLU A 43 11.75 10.29 -47.79
CA GLU A 43 10.38 10.55 -47.33
C GLU A 43 10.06 9.70 -46.09
N GLY A 44 9.69 10.33 -44.96
CA GLY A 44 9.33 9.65 -43.71
C GLY A 44 10.35 9.79 -42.58
N ILE A 45 11.34 10.67 -42.68
CA ILE A 45 12.25 10.96 -41.54
C ILE A 45 12.11 12.44 -41.15
N GLU A 46 11.80 12.72 -39.90
CA GLU A 46 11.76 14.07 -39.33
C GLU A 46 12.95 14.29 -38.41
N ILE A 47 13.57 15.47 -38.45
CA ILE A 47 14.67 15.84 -37.54
C ILE A 47 14.11 16.72 -36.45
N ILE A 48 14.12 16.23 -35.22
CA ILE A 48 13.73 16.98 -34.03
C ILE A 48 15.00 17.48 -33.35
N THR A 49 15.13 18.81 -33.24
CA THR A 49 16.26 19.41 -32.50
C THR A 49 15.83 19.72 -31.11
N GLU A 50 16.47 19.07 -30.12
CA GLU A 50 16.20 19.28 -28.71
C GLU A 50 16.86 20.56 -28.17
N ASP A 51 16.32 21.13 -27.10
CA ASP A 51 16.80 22.40 -26.50
C ASP A 51 18.23 22.32 -25.95
N ASP A 52 18.75 21.13 -25.70
CA ASP A 52 20.12 20.87 -25.24
C ASP A 52 21.14 20.81 -26.39
N GLY A 53 20.67 20.98 -27.63
CA GLY A 53 21.49 20.87 -28.86
C GLY A 53 21.62 19.43 -29.36
N GLY A 54 20.89 18.47 -28.76
CA GLY A 54 20.73 17.13 -29.29
C GLY A 54 19.89 17.10 -30.57
N VAL A 55 20.08 16.10 -31.39
CA VAL A 55 19.30 15.87 -32.63
C VAL A 55 18.75 14.46 -32.58
N THR A 56 17.43 14.37 -32.54
CA THR A 56 16.73 13.08 -32.64
C THR A 56 16.18 12.91 -34.04
N LEU A 57 16.40 11.75 -34.64
CA LEU A 57 15.86 11.36 -35.94
C LEU A 57 14.61 10.51 -35.71
N ASP A 58 13.47 11.04 -36.09
CA ASP A 58 12.21 10.28 -36.10
C ASP A 58 12.08 9.60 -37.48
N PHE A 59 12.13 8.27 -37.49
CA PHE A 59 12.03 7.44 -38.69
C PHE A 59 10.59 7.15 -39.11
N ASP A 60 9.61 7.44 -38.24
CA ASP A 60 8.19 7.21 -38.53
C ASP A 60 7.29 8.28 -37.86
N PRO A 61 7.45 9.56 -38.22
CA PRO A 61 6.74 10.67 -37.60
C PRO A 61 5.21 10.54 -37.68
N MET A 62 4.70 9.83 -38.71
CA MET A 62 3.26 9.63 -38.87
C MET A 62 2.71 8.66 -37.84
N VAL A 63 3.45 7.59 -37.51
CA VAL A 63 3.04 6.63 -36.45
C VAL A 63 3.12 7.29 -35.07
N ASN A 64 4.13 8.12 -34.83
CA ASN A 64 4.24 8.84 -33.56
C ASN A 64 3.13 9.87 -33.43
N ARG A 65 2.76 10.61 -34.45
CA ARG A 65 1.61 11.53 -34.43
C ARG A 65 0.27 10.82 -34.26
N GLU A 66 0.05 9.66 -34.91
CA GLU A 66 -1.14 8.84 -34.71
C GLU A 66 -1.22 8.31 -33.27
N ARG A 67 -0.07 8.02 -32.64
CA ARG A 67 -0.02 7.60 -31.21
C ARG A 67 -0.24 8.76 -30.24
N GLU A 68 0.27 9.95 -30.56
CA GLU A 68 0.05 11.16 -29.77
C GLU A 68 -1.41 11.64 -29.84
N ASP A 69 -2.04 11.51 -31.02
CA ASP A 69 -3.46 11.84 -31.22
C ASP A 69 -4.42 10.84 -30.58
N ASP A 70 -3.93 9.66 -30.13
CA ASP A 70 -4.77 8.72 -29.37
C ASP A 70 -5.14 9.32 -28.01
N PHE A 71 -6.45 9.49 -27.79
CA PHE A 71 -6.97 10.05 -26.55
C PHE A 71 -6.49 9.30 -25.29
N TYR A 72 -6.31 7.98 -25.40
CA TYR A 72 -5.89 7.11 -24.30
C TYR A 72 -4.38 6.84 -24.25
N ALA A 73 -3.59 7.52 -25.08
CA ALA A 73 -2.14 7.39 -25.09
C ALA A 73 -1.51 7.77 -23.74
N ASN A 74 -0.30 7.29 -23.53
CA ASN A 74 0.53 7.72 -22.41
C ASN A 74 1.24 9.04 -22.78
N LEU A 75 0.70 10.16 -22.32
CA LEU A 75 1.21 11.50 -22.65
C LEU A 75 2.66 11.72 -22.19
N ALA A 76 3.10 10.97 -21.16
CA ALA A 76 4.47 11.07 -20.67
C ALA A 76 5.53 10.61 -21.71
N GLU A 77 5.14 9.90 -22.77
CA GLU A 77 6.06 9.52 -23.86
C GLU A 77 6.39 10.70 -24.77
N PHE A 78 5.52 11.72 -24.84
CA PHE A 78 5.60 12.85 -25.75
C PHE A 78 5.97 14.18 -25.10
N MET A 79 6.07 14.21 -23.76
CA MET A 79 6.42 15.40 -22.97
C MET A 79 7.93 15.47 -22.72
N ASP A 80 8.46 16.70 -22.59
CA ASP A 80 9.85 16.94 -22.20
C ASP A 80 10.15 16.45 -20.78
N ASP A 81 11.31 15.87 -20.57
CA ASP A 81 11.76 15.38 -19.26
C ASP A 81 11.83 16.48 -18.18
N ARG A 82 12.02 17.75 -18.55
CA ARG A 82 11.98 18.88 -17.61
C ARG A 82 10.57 19.15 -17.09
N GLU A 83 9.58 19.09 -17.97
CA GLU A 83 8.17 19.28 -17.64
C GLU A 83 7.69 18.13 -16.76
N LEU A 84 8.02 16.89 -17.17
CA LEU A 84 7.75 15.70 -16.38
C LEU A 84 8.39 15.78 -14.99
N GLY A 85 9.64 16.25 -14.88
CA GLY A 85 10.32 16.46 -13.62
C GLY A 85 9.64 17.52 -12.74
N SER A 86 9.11 18.60 -13.33
CA SER A 86 8.35 19.62 -12.59
C SER A 86 7.04 19.03 -12.04
N VAL A 87 6.27 18.34 -12.88
CA VAL A 87 5.02 17.67 -12.46
C VAL A 87 5.28 16.64 -11.36
N ALA A 88 6.32 15.82 -11.51
CA ALA A 88 6.69 14.84 -10.50
C ALA A 88 7.03 15.49 -9.15
N ASN A 89 7.83 16.55 -9.13
CA ASN A 89 8.21 17.26 -7.91
C ASN A 89 6.99 17.86 -7.20
N ASP A 90 6.10 18.51 -7.94
CA ASP A 90 4.88 19.10 -7.39
C ASP A 90 3.96 18.03 -6.77
N LEU A 91 3.80 16.89 -7.44
CA LEU A 91 2.97 15.79 -6.95
C LEU A 91 3.60 15.06 -5.76
N MET A 92 4.92 14.90 -5.75
CA MET A 92 5.66 14.36 -4.60
C MET A 92 5.53 15.26 -3.38
N GLU A 93 5.63 16.58 -3.54
CA GLU A 93 5.44 17.55 -2.45
C GLU A 93 4.00 17.47 -1.91
N GLN A 94 3.00 17.40 -2.78
CA GLN A 94 1.60 17.23 -2.40
C GLN A 94 1.36 15.90 -1.66
N TYR A 95 1.95 14.80 -2.14
CA TYR A 95 1.87 13.51 -1.48
C TYR A 95 2.45 13.57 -0.05
N GLN A 96 3.64 14.15 0.13
CA GLN A 96 4.27 14.31 1.43
C GLN A 96 3.45 15.20 2.37
N ALA A 97 2.88 16.28 1.87
CA ALA A 97 1.99 17.16 2.63
C ALA A 97 0.73 16.41 3.10
N ASN A 98 0.09 15.65 2.21
CA ASN A 98 -1.09 14.86 2.51
C ASN A 98 -0.78 13.74 3.51
N LYS A 99 0.34 13.04 3.36
CA LYS A 99 0.81 12.02 4.30
C LYS A 99 1.06 12.63 5.69
N SER A 100 1.71 13.79 5.74
CA SER A 100 1.94 14.51 7.00
C SER A 100 0.62 14.95 7.67
N SER A 101 -0.39 15.34 6.89
CA SER A 101 -1.69 15.79 7.42
C SER A 101 -2.46 14.71 8.18
N ARG A 102 -2.24 13.43 7.88
CA ARG A 102 -2.89 12.29 8.53
C ARG A 102 -2.03 11.57 9.57
N HIS A 103 -0.86 12.12 9.89
CA HIS A 103 0.11 11.50 10.80
C HIS A 103 -0.48 11.06 12.15
N ASP A 104 -1.32 11.89 12.78
CA ASP A 104 -1.95 11.56 14.06
C ASP A 104 -2.87 10.32 13.95
N TRP A 105 -3.56 10.19 12.82
CA TRP A 105 -4.39 9.02 12.53
C TRP A 105 -3.54 7.76 12.32
N GLU A 106 -2.45 7.85 11.56
CA GLU A 106 -1.51 6.74 11.34
C GLU A 106 -0.86 6.29 12.64
N GLU A 107 -0.40 7.22 13.49
CA GLU A 107 0.18 6.90 14.79
C GLU A 107 -0.83 6.21 15.73
N ALA A 108 -2.08 6.67 15.74
CA ALA A 108 -3.14 6.04 16.53
C ALA A 108 -3.46 4.64 16.02
N TYR A 109 -3.47 4.44 14.71
CA TYR A 109 -3.73 3.14 14.08
C TYR A 109 -2.58 2.16 14.32
N SER A 110 -1.31 2.56 14.11
CA SER A 110 -0.12 1.74 14.39
C SER A 110 -0.08 1.27 15.85
N LYS A 111 -0.23 2.18 16.82
CA LYS A 111 -0.33 1.83 18.24
C LYS A 111 -1.51 0.93 18.58
N GLY A 112 -2.56 1.00 17.79
CA GLY A 112 -3.74 0.16 17.94
C GLY A 112 -3.53 -1.27 17.45
N LEU A 113 -2.72 -1.47 16.42
CA LEU A 113 -2.38 -2.80 15.90
C LEU A 113 -1.65 -3.64 16.95
N GLU A 114 -0.78 -3.04 17.77
CA GLU A 114 -0.13 -3.73 18.91
C GLU A 114 -1.15 -4.37 19.87
N LEU A 115 -2.37 -3.82 19.97
CA LEU A 115 -3.41 -4.30 20.86
C LEU A 115 -4.17 -5.52 20.34
N LEU A 116 -3.93 -5.95 19.10
CA LEU A 116 -4.53 -7.16 18.53
C LEU A 116 -4.02 -8.42 19.22
N GLY A 117 -2.78 -8.40 19.73
CA GLY A 117 -2.21 -9.49 20.52
C GLY A 117 -1.87 -10.73 19.69
N PHE A 118 -1.59 -10.57 18.40
CA PHE A 118 -1.18 -11.69 17.53
C PHE A 118 0.24 -12.17 17.80
N SER A 119 1.07 -11.34 18.44
CA SER A 119 2.42 -11.69 18.86
C SER A 119 2.54 -11.75 20.39
N TYR A 120 3.43 -12.64 20.89
CA TYR A 120 3.76 -12.70 22.30
C TYR A 120 4.96 -11.81 22.59
N GLU A 121 4.77 -10.81 23.47
CA GLU A 121 5.82 -9.88 23.86
C GLU A 121 6.68 -10.47 25.01
N GLU A 122 7.99 -10.62 24.78
CA GLU A 122 8.90 -10.97 25.88
C GLU A 122 9.19 -9.75 26.75
N ARG A 123 8.65 -9.76 27.99
CA ARG A 123 8.79 -8.63 28.91
C ARG A 123 9.88 -8.90 29.96
N THR A 124 10.68 -7.87 30.19
CA THR A 124 11.71 -7.85 31.24
C THR A 124 11.32 -7.00 32.44
N GLN A 125 10.23 -6.25 32.36
CA GLN A 125 9.69 -5.41 33.40
C GLN A 125 8.25 -5.83 33.73
N PRO A 126 7.82 -5.79 35.02
CA PRO A 126 8.54 -5.33 36.22
C PRO A 126 9.64 -6.29 36.70
N PHE A 127 9.68 -7.52 36.20
CA PHE A 127 10.72 -8.51 36.47
C PHE A 127 10.97 -9.37 35.25
N ARG A 128 12.11 -10.04 35.19
CA ARG A 128 12.49 -10.88 34.04
C ARG A 128 11.58 -12.12 33.98
N GLY A 129 10.91 -12.32 32.85
CA GLY A 129 9.89 -13.36 32.69
C GLY A 129 8.47 -12.92 33.12
N ALA A 130 8.21 -11.61 33.23
CA ALA A 130 6.88 -11.05 33.34
C ALA A 130 6.03 -11.42 32.10
N THR A 131 4.71 -11.59 32.31
CA THR A 131 3.83 -12.08 31.26
C THR A 131 3.68 -11.05 30.14
N GLY A 132 3.80 -11.52 28.87
CA GLY A 132 3.59 -10.74 27.64
C GLY A 132 2.21 -10.92 27.00
N VAL A 133 1.26 -11.53 27.71
CA VAL A 133 -0.09 -11.81 27.19
C VAL A 133 -0.83 -10.49 26.90
N THR A 134 -1.50 -10.43 25.78
CA THR A 134 -2.43 -9.34 25.40
C THR A 134 -3.86 -9.86 25.45
N HIS A 135 -4.79 -9.05 25.98
CA HIS A 135 -6.20 -9.42 26.02
C HIS A 135 -6.80 -9.29 24.61
N PRO A 136 -7.39 -10.33 24.01
CA PRO A 136 -7.81 -10.35 22.62
C PRO A 136 -9.13 -9.61 22.33
N LEU A 137 -9.54 -8.67 23.18
CA LEU A 137 -10.82 -7.95 23.06
C LEU A 137 -11.03 -7.32 21.69
N LEU A 138 -9.99 -6.65 21.19
CA LEU A 138 -10.05 -5.95 19.88
C LEU A 138 -10.11 -6.93 18.73
N ALA A 139 -9.27 -7.97 18.76
CA ALA A 139 -9.27 -9.01 17.72
C ALA A 139 -10.59 -9.77 17.69
N GLU A 140 -11.14 -10.13 18.85
CA GLU A 140 -12.44 -10.80 18.93
C GLU A 140 -13.57 -9.94 18.35
N ALA A 141 -13.62 -8.65 18.67
CA ALA A 141 -14.63 -7.74 18.16
C ALA A 141 -14.52 -7.58 16.62
N ALA A 142 -13.30 -7.49 16.08
CA ALA A 142 -13.07 -7.39 14.66
C ALA A 142 -13.52 -8.66 13.89
N VAL A 143 -13.15 -9.84 14.41
CA VAL A 143 -13.54 -11.14 13.81
C VAL A 143 -15.04 -11.37 13.90
N GLN A 144 -15.70 -10.99 15.01
CA GLN A 144 -17.16 -11.07 15.12
C GLN A 144 -17.86 -10.17 14.09
N PHE A 145 -17.38 -8.95 13.92
CA PHE A 145 -17.91 -8.05 12.89
C PHE A 145 -17.74 -8.65 11.49
N GLN A 146 -16.51 -9.10 11.14
CA GLN A 146 -16.22 -9.72 9.86
C GLN A 146 -17.17 -10.89 9.57
N ALA A 147 -17.31 -11.82 10.51
CA ALA A 147 -18.14 -13.01 10.33
C ALA A 147 -19.63 -12.68 10.13
N GLN A 148 -20.15 -11.67 10.85
CA GLN A 148 -21.53 -11.25 10.70
C GLN A 148 -21.75 -10.49 9.39
N ALA A 149 -20.90 -9.50 9.12
CA ALA A 149 -20.99 -8.66 7.93
C ALA A 149 -20.83 -9.49 6.63
N PHE A 150 -19.91 -10.44 6.62
CA PHE A 150 -19.70 -11.31 5.46
C PHE A 150 -20.97 -12.08 5.08
N ASN A 151 -21.62 -12.71 6.05
CA ASN A 151 -22.84 -13.49 5.80
C ASN A 151 -24.05 -12.62 5.36
N GLU A 152 -24.11 -11.37 5.84
CA GLU A 152 -25.19 -10.45 5.48
C GLU A 152 -24.98 -9.80 4.12
N LEU A 153 -23.74 -9.45 3.78
CA LEU A 153 -23.39 -8.72 2.56
C LEU A 153 -23.13 -9.66 1.36
N LEU A 154 -22.69 -10.90 1.63
CA LEU A 154 -22.50 -11.95 0.63
C LEU A 154 -23.38 -13.18 0.96
N PRO A 155 -24.71 -13.04 0.85
CA PRO A 155 -25.61 -14.18 1.07
C PRO A 155 -25.40 -15.25 0.00
N ALA A 156 -25.79 -16.49 0.30
CA ALA A 156 -25.64 -17.63 -0.61
C ALA A 156 -26.30 -17.44 -1.99
N ASP A 157 -27.37 -16.64 -2.05
CA ASP A 157 -28.08 -16.29 -3.30
C ASP A 157 -27.36 -15.18 -4.11
N GLY A 158 -26.24 -14.68 -3.64
CA GLY A 158 -25.45 -13.59 -4.22
C GLY A 158 -25.84 -12.19 -3.70
N PRO A 159 -24.92 -11.21 -3.81
CA PRO A 159 -25.08 -9.87 -3.23
C PRO A 159 -26.05 -8.96 -4.02
N VAL A 160 -26.31 -9.28 -5.30
CA VAL A 160 -27.08 -8.41 -6.19
C VAL A 160 -28.56 -8.73 -6.13
N ARG A 161 -29.35 -7.68 -5.91
CA ARG A 161 -30.81 -7.71 -6.04
C ARG A 161 -31.25 -6.69 -7.08
N THR A 162 -32.20 -7.07 -7.94
CA THR A 162 -32.75 -6.18 -8.97
C THR A 162 -34.18 -5.80 -8.64
N THR A 163 -34.51 -4.54 -8.93
CA THR A 163 -35.88 -4.01 -8.77
C THR A 163 -36.29 -3.32 -10.05
N VAL A 164 -37.50 -3.63 -10.55
CA VAL A 164 -38.06 -2.95 -11.73
C VAL A 164 -38.65 -1.63 -11.32
N MET A 165 -38.13 -0.53 -11.84
CA MET A 165 -38.68 0.82 -11.62
C MET A 165 -39.70 1.14 -12.71
N GLY A 166 -40.81 1.78 -12.32
CA GLY A 166 -41.89 2.16 -13.20
C GLY A 166 -42.92 1.06 -13.43
N SER A 167 -43.49 0.96 -14.64
CA SER A 167 -44.54 -0.02 -14.96
C SER A 167 -43.97 -1.44 -14.95
N GLN A 168 -44.50 -2.30 -14.09
CA GLN A 168 -44.11 -3.72 -14.00
C GLN A 168 -44.84 -4.49 -15.10
N THR A 169 -44.08 -5.20 -15.89
CA THR A 169 -44.55 -6.17 -16.89
C THR A 169 -43.78 -7.44 -16.75
N HIS A 170 -44.38 -8.59 -17.06
CA HIS A 170 -43.74 -9.92 -16.96
C HIS A 170 -42.39 -9.97 -17.69
N ALA A 171 -42.30 -9.38 -18.90
CA ALA A 171 -41.04 -9.32 -19.65
C ALA A 171 -39.94 -8.54 -18.93
N LYS A 172 -40.26 -7.44 -18.25
CA LYS A 172 -39.28 -6.67 -17.46
C LYS A 172 -38.85 -7.41 -16.19
N GLU A 173 -39.77 -8.15 -15.56
CA GLU A 173 -39.44 -8.99 -14.39
C GLU A 173 -38.51 -10.13 -14.77
N GLU A 174 -38.75 -10.83 -15.89
CA GLU A 174 -37.84 -11.85 -16.42
C GLU A 174 -36.49 -11.29 -16.80
N GLN A 175 -36.44 -10.08 -17.40
CA GLN A 175 -35.19 -9.41 -17.71
C GLN A 175 -34.42 -9.04 -16.42
N ALA A 176 -35.10 -8.49 -15.42
CA ALA A 176 -34.49 -8.16 -14.14
C ALA A 176 -33.91 -9.40 -13.44
N GLN A 177 -34.62 -10.54 -13.53
CA GLN A 177 -34.12 -11.81 -12.99
C GLN A 177 -32.87 -12.29 -13.72
N ARG A 178 -32.84 -12.25 -15.06
CA ARG A 178 -31.64 -12.60 -15.83
C ARG A 178 -30.45 -11.70 -15.50
N VAL A 179 -30.67 -10.38 -15.35
CA VAL A 179 -29.62 -9.43 -14.96
C VAL A 179 -29.10 -9.75 -13.56
N ARG A 180 -29.98 -10.03 -12.60
CA ARG A 180 -29.58 -10.45 -11.25
C ARG A 180 -28.73 -11.70 -11.27
N ASP A 181 -29.20 -12.75 -11.96
CA ASP A 181 -28.52 -14.04 -11.99
C ASP A 181 -27.15 -13.91 -12.70
N PHE A 182 -27.08 -13.14 -13.78
CA PHE A 182 -25.82 -12.85 -14.48
C PHE A 182 -24.84 -12.06 -13.59
N MET A 183 -25.30 -10.98 -12.94
CA MET A 183 -24.45 -10.16 -12.07
C MET A 183 -23.92 -10.96 -10.87
N ASN A 184 -24.78 -11.76 -10.24
CA ASN A 184 -24.34 -12.62 -9.14
C ASN A 184 -23.32 -13.65 -9.62
N TYR A 185 -23.55 -14.32 -10.73
CA TYR A 185 -22.58 -15.24 -11.33
C TYR A 185 -21.26 -14.54 -11.65
N TYR A 186 -21.34 -13.33 -12.22
CA TYR A 186 -20.15 -12.59 -12.61
C TYR A 186 -19.29 -12.22 -11.40
N ILE A 187 -19.90 -11.65 -10.36
CA ILE A 187 -19.20 -11.20 -9.15
C ILE A 187 -18.64 -12.38 -8.34
N THR A 188 -19.37 -13.50 -8.25
CA THR A 188 -18.96 -14.61 -7.39
C THR A 188 -18.09 -15.66 -8.08
N ASN A 189 -18.15 -15.78 -9.42
CA ASN A 189 -17.45 -16.85 -10.14
C ASN A 189 -16.45 -16.32 -11.18
N VAL A 190 -16.74 -15.19 -11.84
CA VAL A 190 -15.82 -14.63 -12.86
C VAL A 190 -14.77 -13.72 -12.22
N MET A 191 -15.18 -12.91 -11.24
CA MET A 191 -14.27 -12.07 -10.46
C MET A 191 -13.74 -12.87 -9.26
N GLU A 192 -12.74 -13.72 -9.51
CA GLU A 192 -12.18 -14.64 -8.49
C GLU A 192 -11.64 -13.89 -7.26
N GLU A 193 -11.13 -12.67 -7.47
CA GLU A 193 -10.59 -11.80 -6.43
C GLU A 193 -11.67 -11.18 -5.53
N TYR A 194 -12.93 -11.08 -5.99
CA TYR A 194 -13.95 -10.28 -5.29
C TYR A 194 -14.21 -10.77 -3.87
N THR A 195 -14.40 -12.07 -3.70
CA THR A 195 -14.76 -12.68 -2.40
C THR A 195 -13.61 -12.60 -1.38
N PRO A 196 -12.37 -13.06 -1.69
CA PRO A 196 -11.26 -12.96 -0.74
C PRO A 196 -10.88 -11.52 -0.41
N GLU A 197 -10.86 -10.63 -1.39
CA GLU A 197 -10.57 -9.20 -1.18
C GLU A 197 -11.66 -8.50 -0.35
N PHE A 198 -12.91 -8.96 -0.47
CA PHE A 198 -14.02 -8.43 0.32
C PHE A 198 -13.95 -8.93 1.78
N ASP A 199 -13.61 -10.20 1.98
CA ASP A 199 -13.42 -10.77 3.32
C ASP A 199 -12.27 -10.08 4.06
N GLN A 200 -11.15 -9.85 3.38
CA GLN A 200 -10.03 -9.08 3.93
C GLN A 200 -10.45 -7.64 4.29
N MET A 201 -11.16 -6.96 3.40
CA MET A 201 -11.67 -5.61 3.65
C MET A 201 -12.55 -5.55 4.91
N LEU A 202 -13.42 -6.56 5.13
CA LEU A 202 -14.29 -6.61 6.31
C LEU A 202 -13.54 -6.82 7.62
N PHE A 203 -12.35 -7.39 7.60
CA PHE A 203 -11.47 -7.48 8.76
C PHE A 203 -10.79 -6.13 9.06
N TYR A 204 -10.26 -5.46 8.01
CA TYR A 204 -9.56 -4.18 8.16
C TYR A 204 -10.51 -3.02 8.50
N LEU A 205 -11.71 -3.00 7.94
CA LEU A 205 -12.67 -1.91 8.11
C LEU A 205 -12.98 -1.55 9.57
N PRO A 206 -13.32 -2.49 10.46
CA PRO A 206 -13.56 -2.16 11.86
C PRO A 206 -12.30 -1.73 12.61
N LEU A 207 -11.11 -2.13 12.20
CA LEU A 207 -9.85 -1.76 12.84
C LEU A 207 -9.43 -0.34 12.48
N ALA A 208 -9.18 -0.10 11.21
CA ALA A 208 -8.71 1.19 10.70
C ALA A 208 -9.81 2.28 10.69
N GLY A 209 -11.08 1.86 10.58
CA GLY A 209 -12.23 2.76 10.45
C GLY A 209 -12.51 3.23 9.03
N SER A 210 -11.56 3.07 8.11
CA SER A 210 -11.69 3.33 6.68
C SER A 210 -11.03 2.24 5.88
N THR A 211 -11.65 1.90 4.76
CA THR A 211 -11.06 1.02 3.73
C THR A 211 -11.58 1.44 2.37
N PHE A 212 -10.90 1.01 1.33
CA PHE A 212 -11.27 1.38 -0.03
C PHE A 212 -11.33 0.15 -0.92
N LYS A 213 -12.11 0.25 -1.99
CA LYS A 213 -12.03 -0.66 -3.12
C LYS A 213 -11.69 0.13 -4.38
N LYS A 214 -10.71 -0.35 -5.14
CA LYS A 214 -10.42 0.13 -6.49
C LYS A 214 -11.14 -0.75 -7.49
N VAL A 215 -12.00 -0.14 -8.31
CA VAL A 215 -12.77 -0.84 -9.34
C VAL A 215 -12.37 -0.28 -10.70
N TYR A 216 -11.86 -1.14 -11.58
CA TYR A 216 -11.42 -0.77 -12.92
C TYR A 216 -11.58 -1.94 -13.87
N PHE A 217 -11.52 -1.65 -15.17
CA PHE A 217 -11.45 -2.68 -16.20
C PHE A 217 -9.98 -3.04 -16.44
N ASP A 218 -9.66 -4.32 -16.41
CA ASP A 218 -8.31 -4.81 -16.69
C ASP A 218 -8.29 -5.39 -18.11
N ASP A 219 -7.58 -4.71 -19.01
CA ASP A 219 -7.51 -5.09 -20.42
C ASP A 219 -6.79 -6.44 -20.62
N ALA A 220 -5.81 -6.75 -19.76
CA ALA A 220 -5.08 -8.01 -19.84
C ALA A 220 -5.96 -9.20 -19.43
N LEU A 221 -6.88 -9.00 -18.48
CA LEU A 221 -7.85 -10.00 -18.05
C LEU A 221 -9.15 -9.94 -18.87
N GLY A 222 -9.38 -8.85 -19.61
CA GLY A 222 -10.62 -8.63 -20.39
C GLY A 222 -11.88 -8.54 -19.54
N ARG A 223 -11.78 -8.11 -18.26
CA ARG A 223 -12.88 -8.05 -17.31
C ARG A 223 -12.71 -6.95 -16.27
N PRO A 224 -13.80 -6.47 -15.64
CA PRO A 224 -13.70 -5.62 -14.48
C PRO A 224 -13.08 -6.36 -13.28
N VAL A 225 -12.33 -5.63 -12.50
CA VAL A 225 -11.61 -6.09 -11.31
C VAL A 225 -11.97 -5.20 -10.13
N SER A 226 -12.11 -5.79 -8.95
CA SER A 226 -12.38 -5.07 -7.71
C SER A 226 -11.37 -5.46 -6.64
N LYS A 227 -10.38 -4.60 -6.40
CA LYS A 227 -9.30 -4.83 -5.43
C LYS A 227 -9.51 -4.07 -4.15
N PHE A 228 -9.16 -4.69 -3.04
CA PHE A 228 -9.10 -4.04 -1.74
C PHE A 228 -7.87 -3.13 -1.68
N VAL A 229 -8.07 -1.92 -1.17
CA VAL A 229 -7.01 -0.96 -0.90
C VAL A 229 -7.12 -0.56 0.57
N PRO A 230 -6.14 -0.93 1.39
CA PRO A 230 -6.11 -0.54 2.79
C PRO A 230 -5.92 0.96 2.94
N ALA A 231 -6.32 1.50 4.12
CA ALA A 231 -6.38 2.94 4.32
C ALA A 231 -5.01 3.63 4.27
N GLU A 232 -3.96 2.91 4.65
CA GLU A 232 -2.58 3.38 4.59
C GLU A 232 -2.10 3.61 3.16
N ASN A 233 -2.58 2.82 2.20
CA ASN A 233 -2.16 2.91 0.80
C ASN A 233 -2.92 3.96 -0.01
N LEU A 234 -4.04 4.51 0.50
CA LEU A 234 -4.74 5.61 -0.18
C LEU A 234 -4.56 6.91 0.59
N VAL A 235 -3.70 7.78 0.08
CA VAL A 235 -3.35 9.06 0.70
C VAL A 235 -4.21 10.17 0.09
N VAL A 236 -4.98 10.80 0.96
CA VAL A 236 -5.93 11.89 0.63
C VAL A 236 -5.74 13.02 1.64
N PRO A 237 -5.91 14.30 1.27
CA PRO A 237 -5.91 15.39 2.23
C PRO A 237 -6.86 15.11 3.40
N TYR A 238 -6.40 15.32 4.63
CA TYR A 238 -7.19 14.96 5.83
C TYR A 238 -8.48 15.76 5.98
N ASP A 239 -8.52 16.95 5.39
CA ASP A 239 -9.67 17.86 5.36
C ASP A 239 -10.64 17.61 4.21
N ALA A 240 -10.37 16.64 3.33
CA ALA A 240 -11.27 16.27 2.24
C ALA A 240 -12.61 15.74 2.78
N ASN A 241 -13.71 16.09 2.12
CA ASN A 241 -15.04 15.61 2.48
C ASN A 241 -15.33 14.23 1.88
N ASP A 242 -15.03 14.08 0.59
CA ASP A 242 -15.29 12.85 -0.19
C ASP A 242 -14.23 12.68 -1.29
N LEU A 243 -14.26 11.52 -1.96
CA LEU A 243 -13.33 11.23 -3.06
C LEU A 243 -13.74 11.91 -4.37
N GLU A 244 -15.02 12.26 -4.53
CA GLU A 244 -15.52 12.83 -5.78
C GLU A 244 -15.04 14.27 -5.97
N THR A 245 -15.08 15.06 -4.89
CA THR A 245 -14.67 16.47 -4.89
C THR A 245 -13.19 16.67 -4.50
N CYS A 246 -12.50 15.61 -4.13
CA CYS A 246 -11.10 15.70 -3.72
C CYS A 246 -10.21 16.00 -4.92
N PRO A 247 -9.37 17.05 -4.86
CA PRO A 247 -8.52 17.44 -5.99
C PRO A 247 -7.32 16.52 -6.20
N ASN A 248 -6.91 15.80 -5.16
CA ASN A 248 -5.73 14.94 -5.20
C ASN A 248 -5.95 13.66 -4.38
N ILE A 249 -5.82 12.52 -5.03
CA ILE A 249 -5.89 11.18 -4.42
C ILE A 249 -4.64 10.44 -4.87
N THR A 250 -3.81 9.99 -3.94
CA THR A 250 -2.62 9.20 -4.26
C THR A 250 -2.79 7.77 -3.75
N ASN A 251 -2.70 6.81 -4.65
CA ASN A 251 -2.69 5.39 -4.34
C ASN A 251 -1.26 4.86 -4.39
N VAL A 252 -0.78 4.34 -3.27
CA VAL A 252 0.55 3.73 -3.15
C VAL A 252 0.45 2.28 -3.59
N VAL A 253 1.17 1.92 -4.65
CA VAL A 253 1.15 0.58 -5.24
C VAL A 253 2.54 -0.03 -5.14
N ARG A 254 2.66 -1.17 -4.47
CA ARG A 254 3.88 -1.98 -4.48
C ARG A 254 3.79 -3.01 -5.59
N MET A 255 4.82 -3.06 -6.41
CA MET A 255 4.86 -3.93 -7.59
C MET A 255 6.24 -4.57 -7.72
N SER A 256 6.27 -5.82 -8.17
CA SER A 256 7.57 -6.45 -8.49
C SER A 256 8.20 -5.79 -9.72
N LEU A 257 9.52 -5.71 -9.76
CA LEU A 257 10.24 -5.19 -10.94
C LEU A 257 9.91 -5.97 -12.21
N ASN A 258 9.61 -7.26 -12.09
CA ASN A 258 9.22 -8.08 -13.23
C ASN A 258 7.83 -7.69 -13.77
N ASP A 259 6.88 -7.39 -12.89
CA ASP A 259 5.54 -6.98 -13.31
C ASP A 259 5.57 -5.55 -13.87
N LEU A 260 6.38 -4.67 -13.27
CA LEU A 260 6.67 -3.36 -13.86
C LEU A 260 7.22 -3.50 -15.29
N ARG A 261 8.21 -4.40 -15.49
CA ARG A 261 8.78 -4.65 -16.82
C ARG A 261 7.74 -5.17 -17.82
N LYS A 262 6.82 -6.03 -17.39
CA LYS A 262 5.71 -6.46 -18.26
C LYS A 262 4.84 -5.29 -18.70
N GLN A 263 4.54 -4.36 -17.79
CA GLN A 263 3.74 -3.17 -18.09
C GLN A 263 4.48 -2.21 -19.05
N GLN A 264 5.80 -2.07 -18.90
CA GLN A 264 6.63 -1.31 -19.83
C GLN A 264 6.64 -1.94 -21.23
N VAL A 265 6.84 -3.25 -21.34
CA VAL A 265 6.81 -3.97 -22.62
C VAL A 265 5.42 -3.91 -23.27
N ALA A 266 4.36 -3.87 -22.48
CA ALA A 266 2.99 -3.71 -22.97
C ALA A 266 2.67 -2.27 -23.43
N GLY A 267 3.59 -1.29 -23.23
CA GLY A 267 3.36 0.12 -23.57
C GLY A 267 2.43 0.84 -22.60
N PHE A 268 2.20 0.27 -21.41
CA PHE A 268 1.40 0.94 -20.38
C PHE A 268 2.22 1.98 -19.62
N TYR A 269 3.49 1.68 -19.34
CA TYR A 269 4.47 2.56 -18.73
C TYR A 269 5.63 2.84 -19.68
N ARG A 270 6.24 4.02 -19.55
CA ARG A 270 7.49 4.40 -20.27
C ARG A 270 8.58 3.36 -20.01
N ASP A 271 9.36 3.03 -21.02
CA ASP A 271 10.52 2.13 -20.92
C ASP A 271 11.74 2.85 -20.35
N ILE A 272 11.69 3.20 -19.08
CA ILE A 272 12.77 3.84 -18.33
C ILE A 272 13.24 2.94 -17.17
N PRO A 273 14.52 3.01 -16.77
CA PRO A 273 15.02 2.21 -15.66
C PRO A 273 14.43 2.71 -14.33
N VAL A 274 13.75 1.82 -13.61
CA VAL A 274 13.26 2.07 -12.25
C VAL A 274 14.12 1.31 -11.26
N LEU A 275 14.56 2.01 -10.22
CA LEU A 275 15.34 1.40 -9.14
C LEU A 275 14.43 0.62 -8.19
N PRO A 276 14.94 -0.49 -7.60
CA PRO A 276 14.23 -1.15 -6.51
C PRO A 276 14.01 -0.18 -5.34
N SER A 277 12.86 -0.30 -4.70
CA SER A 277 12.52 0.53 -3.56
C SER A 277 13.52 0.33 -2.43
N GLN A 278 14.04 1.42 -1.91
CA GLN A 278 14.79 1.38 -0.66
C GLN A 278 13.77 1.32 0.48
N ALA A 279 13.98 0.40 1.44
CA ALA A 279 13.08 0.25 2.58
C ALA A 279 12.85 1.59 3.28
N HIS A 280 11.78 2.26 2.93
CA HIS A 280 11.26 3.33 3.76
C HIS A 280 10.47 2.67 4.89
N SER A 281 11.08 2.57 6.08
CA SER A 281 10.39 2.09 7.26
C SER A 281 9.39 3.16 7.71
N ASP A 282 8.14 2.92 7.42
CA ASP A 282 7.02 3.63 8.03
C ASP A 282 6.56 2.81 9.22
N SER A 283 6.36 3.44 10.38
CA SER A 283 6.02 2.75 11.63
C SER A 283 4.78 1.84 11.50
N LEU A 284 3.85 2.22 10.64
CA LEU A 284 2.64 1.45 10.38
C LEU A 284 2.93 0.19 9.55
N THR A 285 3.69 0.35 8.48
CA THR A 285 4.11 -0.76 7.61
C THR A 285 4.98 -1.76 8.37
N ASP A 286 5.91 -1.28 9.19
CA ASP A 286 6.78 -2.13 10.01
C ASP A 286 5.96 -2.97 11.02
N GLU A 287 4.91 -2.39 11.61
CA GLU A 287 4.03 -3.11 12.53
C GLU A 287 3.16 -4.15 11.82
N GLU A 288 2.62 -3.82 10.63
CA GLU A 288 1.84 -4.77 9.82
C GLU A 288 2.70 -5.93 9.33
N ASP A 289 3.91 -5.67 8.85
CA ASP A 289 4.87 -6.70 8.42
C ASP A 289 5.25 -7.60 9.61
N TYR A 290 5.50 -7.00 10.78
CA TYR A 290 5.78 -7.75 12.01
C TYR A 290 4.61 -8.66 12.41
N LEU A 291 3.38 -8.16 12.41
CA LEU A 291 2.17 -8.93 12.74
C LEU A 291 1.89 -10.04 11.71
N SER A 292 2.22 -9.79 10.45
CA SER A 292 2.08 -10.76 9.35
C SER A 292 3.22 -11.79 9.31
N GLY A 293 4.27 -11.61 10.13
CA GLY A 293 5.46 -12.45 10.14
C GLY A 293 6.34 -12.28 8.91
N ILE A 294 6.13 -11.20 8.16
CA ILE A 294 6.96 -10.84 7.00
C ILE A 294 8.24 -10.23 7.53
N GLN A 295 9.38 -10.85 7.19
CA GLN A 295 10.67 -10.23 7.45
C GLN A 295 11.10 -9.42 6.24
N PRO A 296 11.58 -8.18 6.41
CA PRO A 296 12.03 -7.31 5.32
C PRO A 296 13.32 -7.85 4.70
N SER A 297 13.27 -9.01 4.06
CA SER A 297 14.47 -9.72 3.62
C SER A 297 14.78 -9.63 2.12
N ASN A 298 13.90 -9.10 1.27
CA ASN A 298 14.13 -9.06 -0.17
C ASN A 298 13.45 -7.87 -0.87
N ILE A 299 13.61 -6.68 -0.32
CA ILE A 299 13.12 -5.42 -0.89
C ILE A 299 13.81 -5.07 -2.22
N GLU A 300 14.92 -5.73 -2.56
CA GLU A 300 15.68 -5.50 -3.79
C GLU A 300 14.90 -5.78 -5.09
N TYR A 301 13.72 -6.38 -5.02
CA TYR A 301 12.96 -6.78 -6.20
C TYR A 301 11.63 -6.05 -6.37
N ASP A 302 11.22 -5.24 -5.41
CA ASP A 302 9.96 -4.51 -5.46
C ASP A 302 10.20 -3.01 -5.70
N CYS A 303 9.28 -2.36 -6.40
CA CYS A 303 9.25 -0.91 -6.56
C CYS A 303 7.94 -0.35 -6.00
N THR A 304 8.02 0.85 -5.45
CA THR A 304 6.85 1.60 -4.96
C THR A 304 6.48 2.65 -5.98
N LEU A 305 5.23 2.60 -6.44
CA LEU A 305 4.66 3.53 -7.39
C LEU A 305 3.58 4.37 -6.71
N LEU A 306 3.56 5.65 -7.01
CA LEU A 306 2.53 6.59 -6.61
C LEU A 306 1.60 6.84 -7.79
N GLU A 307 0.39 6.33 -7.73
CA GLU A 307 -0.66 6.58 -8.72
C GLU A 307 -1.49 7.77 -8.24
N CYS A 308 -1.22 8.93 -8.81
CA CYS A 308 -1.83 10.21 -8.44
C CYS A 308 -3.01 10.53 -9.34
N HIS A 309 -4.22 10.60 -8.80
CA HIS A 309 -5.42 11.09 -9.48
C HIS A 309 -5.60 12.57 -9.14
N VAL A 310 -5.28 13.44 -10.10
CA VAL A 310 -5.17 14.89 -9.89
C VAL A 310 -5.73 15.68 -11.05
N ASP A 311 -6.09 16.94 -10.78
CA ASP A 311 -6.46 17.89 -11.81
C ASP A 311 -5.23 18.75 -12.16
N LEU A 312 -4.76 18.67 -13.40
CA LEU A 312 -3.57 19.37 -13.89
C LEU A 312 -3.88 20.20 -15.13
N ASP A 313 -3.11 21.26 -15.30
CA ASP A 313 -2.96 21.99 -16.53
C ASP A 313 -1.58 21.65 -17.09
N LEU A 314 -1.56 20.75 -18.09
CA LEU A 314 -0.30 20.22 -18.61
C LEU A 314 0.15 21.03 -19.81
N PRO A 315 1.42 21.46 -19.87
CA PRO A 315 1.98 22.14 -21.04
C PRO A 315 1.80 21.31 -22.31
N GLY A 316 1.26 21.93 -23.35
CA GLY A 316 0.97 21.27 -24.63
C GLY A 316 -0.34 20.49 -24.70
N TYR A 317 -1.00 20.28 -23.56
CA TYR A 317 -2.29 19.56 -23.45
C TYR A 317 -3.33 20.38 -22.66
N GLU A 318 -3.21 21.69 -22.73
CA GLU A 318 -4.11 22.64 -22.07
C GLU A 318 -5.55 22.47 -22.60
N ASP A 319 -6.51 22.72 -21.71
CA ASP A 319 -7.91 22.76 -22.11
C ASP A 319 -8.19 23.95 -22.99
N LYS A 320 -8.82 23.74 -24.16
CA LYS A 320 -9.14 24.75 -25.13
C LYS A 320 -10.63 24.85 -25.34
N ASP A 321 -11.10 26.07 -25.59
CA ASP A 321 -12.50 26.33 -25.93
C ASP A 321 -12.76 26.13 -27.44
N ALA A 322 -13.99 26.42 -27.88
CA ALA A 322 -14.40 26.29 -29.30
C ALA A 322 -13.66 27.23 -30.27
N ASP A 323 -13.00 28.27 -29.73
CA ASP A 323 -12.23 29.24 -30.49
C ASP A 323 -10.71 28.94 -30.46
N ASP A 324 -10.31 27.75 -29.93
CA ASP A 324 -8.93 27.26 -29.76
C ASP A 324 -8.09 28.14 -28.79
N GLU A 325 -8.77 28.90 -27.90
CA GLU A 325 -8.12 29.64 -26.83
C GLU A 325 -8.00 28.79 -25.57
N GLU A 326 -6.86 28.90 -24.85
CA GLU A 326 -6.65 28.20 -23.59
C GLU A 326 -7.63 28.66 -22.52
N THR A 327 -8.35 27.72 -21.91
CA THR A 327 -9.34 28.04 -20.86
C THR A 327 -8.71 28.24 -19.48
N GLY A 328 -7.48 27.71 -19.25
CA GLY A 328 -6.80 27.70 -17.95
C GLY A 328 -7.50 26.79 -16.93
N ILE A 329 -8.36 25.89 -17.37
CA ILE A 329 -9.04 24.89 -16.55
C ILE A 329 -8.12 23.68 -16.37
N LYS A 330 -7.94 23.25 -15.12
CA LYS A 330 -7.25 21.99 -14.84
C LYS A 330 -8.17 20.81 -15.14
N VAL A 331 -7.68 19.85 -15.89
CA VAL A 331 -8.44 18.64 -16.25
C VAL A 331 -7.91 17.41 -15.50
N PRO A 332 -8.74 16.37 -15.29
CA PRO A 332 -8.36 15.21 -14.50
C PRO A 332 -7.36 14.32 -15.26
N TYR A 333 -6.26 13.97 -14.58
CA TYR A 333 -5.25 13.02 -15.05
C TYR A 333 -4.94 11.96 -13.99
N ILE A 334 -4.40 10.84 -14.45
CA ILE A 334 -3.76 9.83 -13.61
C ILE A 334 -2.27 9.86 -13.96
N VAL A 335 -1.46 10.25 -12.98
CA VAL A 335 -0.01 10.31 -13.12
C VAL A 335 0.60 9.22 -12.25
N THR A 336 1.41 8.33 -12.84
CA THR A 336 2.15 7.31 -12.11
C THR A 336 3.61 7.70 -12.02
N ILE A 337 4.11 7.77 -10.78
CA ILE A 337 5.47 8.21 -10.46
C ILE A 337 6.14 7.11 -9.64
N SER A 338 7.42 6.85 -9.90
CA SER A 338 8.23 6.02 -9.00
C SER A 338 8.63 6.83 -7.77
N GLU A 339 8.29 6.34 -6.56
CA GLU A 339 8.57 7.04 -5.29
C GLU A 339 10.07 7.26 -5.06
N ASP A 340 10.91 6.28 -5.41
CA ASP A 340 12.34 6.32 -5.11
C ASP A 340 13.15 7.29 -5.96
N ASN A 341 12.81 7.44 -7.23
CA ASN A 341 13.59 8.28 -8.15
C ASN A 341 12.80 9.46 -8.73
N GLY A 342 11.51 9.60 -8.40
CA GLY A 342 10.67 10.70 -8.86
C GLY A 342 10.41 10.69 -10.37
N GLN A 343 10.65 9.59 -11.06
CA GLN A 343 10.42 9.50 -12.51
C GLN A 343 8.96 9.22 -12.83
N VAL A 344 8.42 9.96 -13.78
CA VAL A 344 7.06 9.74 -14.30
C VAL A 344 7.06 8.57 -15.28
N LEU A 345 6.24 7.57 -14.98
CA LEU A 345 6.06 6.38 -15.80
C LEU A 345 4.89 6.52 -16.78
N SER A 346 3.83 7.19 -16.37
CA SER A 346 2.67 7.43 -17.23
C SER A 346 1.88 8.66 -16.82
N ILE A 347 1.30 9.32 -17.79
CA ILE A 347 0.28 10.37 -17.64
C ILE A 347 -0.88 10.00 -18.56
N ARG A 348 -2.05 9.78 -18.00
CA ARG A 348 -3.25 9.42 -18.76
C ARG A 348 -4.41 10.30 -18.39
N ARG A 349 -5.26 10.65 -19.38
CA ARG A 349 -6.50 11.39 -19.16
C ARG A 349 -7.46 10.57 -18.31
N ASN A 350 -8.07 11.19 -17.30
CA ASN A 350 -9.01 10.53 -16.37
C ASN A 350 -10.46 11.01 -16.59
N TYR A 351 -10.84 11.18 -17.85
CA TYR A 351 -12.20 11.57 -18.25
C TYR A 351 -12.55 10.91 -19.60
N GLY A 352 -13.81 10.88 -19.96
CA GLY A 352 -14.23 10.30 -21.23
C GLY A 352 -13.98 11.26 -22.40
N GLU A 353 -13.57 10.74 -23.56
CA GLU A 353 -13.34 11.51 -24.78
C GLU A 353 -14.56 12.33 -25.20
N ASP A 354 -15.76 11.73 -25.11
CA ASP A 354 -17.04 12.35 -25.47
C ASP A 354 -17.64 13.22 -24.37
N ASP A 355 -16.98 13.37 -23.21
CA ASP A 355 -17.55 14.11 -22.07
C ASP A 355 -17.20 15.61 -22.13
N PRO A 356 -18.17 16.47 -22.45
CA PRO A 356 -17.92 17.92 -22.54
C PRO A 356 -17.60 18.57 -21.20
N LEU A 357 -17.93 17.91 -20.06
CA LEU A 357 -17.66 18.40 -18.72
C LEU A 357 -16.30 17.93 -18.20
N LYS A 358 -15.64 17.00 -18.89
CA LYS A 358 -14.38 16.37 -18.47
C LYS A 358 -14.42 15.90 -17.02
N ALA A 359 -15.55 15.24 -16.67
CA ALA A 359 -15.77 14.78 -15.31
C ALA A 359 -14.80 13.65 -14.95
N LYS A 360 -14.18 13.77 -13.77
CA LYS A 360 -13.24 12.78 -13.25
C LYS A 360 -13.89 11.40 -13.12
N THR A 361 -13.31 10.39 -13.75
CA THR A 361 -13.70 9.00 -13.55
C THR A 361 -13.25 8.54 -12.17
N GLN A 362 -14.21 8.05 -11.35
CA GLN A 362 -13.93 7.61 -9.98
C GLN A 362 -13.69 6.10 -9.94
N TYR A 363 -12.49 5.72 -9.57
CA TYR A 363 -12.08 4.31 -9.42
C TYR A 363 -12.17 3.79 -8.00
N PHE A 364 -12.20 4.67 -7.00
CA PHE A 364 -12.15 4.29 -5.60
C PHE A 364 -13.52 4.43 -4.93
N VAL A 365 -13.90 3.42 -4.16
CA VAL A 365 -15.09 3.44 -3.31
C VAL A 365 -14.65 3.43 -1.86
N HIS A 366 -15.07 4.42 -1.08
CA HIS A 366 -14.73 4.57 0.32
C HIS A 366 -15.76 3.90 1.23
N TYR A 367 -15.31 3.01 2.09
CA TYR A 367 -16.11 2.39 3.15
C TYR A 367 -15.67 2.93 4.50
N LYS A 368 -16.62 3.48 5.26
CA LYS A 368 -16.39 4.02 6.61
C LYS A 368 -17.10 3.15 7.64
N PHE A 369 -16.38 2.75 8.70
CA PHE A 369 -16.97 2.03 9.84
C PHE A 369 -17.80 2.98 10.70
N LEU A 370 -17.17 4.03 11.21
CA LEU A 370 -17.85 5.17 11.86
C LEU A 370 -17.35 6.47 11.21
N PRO A 371 -18.24 7.43 10.93
CA PRO A 371 -17.80 8.73 10.43
C PRO A 371 -16.85 9.40 11.43
N GLY A 372 -15.67 9.83 10.96
CA GLY A 372 -14.71 10.61 11.73
C GLY A 372 -14.94 12.12 11.60
N PHE A 373 -14.05 12.91 12.21
CA PHE A 373 -14.03 14.37 12.06
C PHE A 373 -13.28 14.81 10.80
N GLY A 374 -12.41 13.95 10.25
CA GLY A 374 -11.69 14.16 9.01
C GLY A 374 -12.15 13.19 7.92
N PHE A 375 -11.34 13.08 6.87
CA PHE A 375 -11.62 12.19 5.76
C PHE A 375 -11.72 10.73 6.20
N TYR A 376 -10.77 10.24 7.01
CA TYR A 376 -10.75 8.87 7.48
C TYR A 376 -11.75 8.65 8.62
N GLY A 377 -12.43 7.51 8.58
CA GLY A 377 -13.37 7.10 9.62
C GLY A 377 -12.67 6.65 10.90
N MET A 378 -13.44 6.47 11.94
CA MET A 378 -12.98 5.92 13.23
C MET A 378 -13.30 4.44 13.31
N GLY A 379 -12.30 3.62 13.67
CA GLY A 379 -12.45 2.19 13.91
C GLY A 379 -12.57 1.83 15.39
N LEU A 380 -12.61 0.53 15.67
CA LEU A 380 -12.60 -0.02 17.02
C LEU A 380 -11.35 0.37 17.80
N ILE A 381 -10.23 0.51 17.12
CA ILE A 381 -8.97 1.00 17.72
C ILE A 381 -9.21 2.34 18.42
N HIS A 382 -9.89 3.25 17.76
CA HIS A 382 -10.17 4.59 18.26
C HIS A 382 -11.21 4.60 19.39
N THR A 383 -12.19 3.68 19.35
CA THR A 383 -13.32 3.66 20.29
C THR A 383 -13.08 2.80 21.52
N ILE A 384 -12.55 1.61 21.36
CA ILE A 384 -12.34 0.65 22.44
C ILE A 384 -10.87 0.29 22.70
N GLY A 385 -9.93 0.84 21.95
CA GLY A 385 -8.49 0.58 22.13
C GLY A 385 -8.00 0.90 23.54
N GLY A 386 -8.47 1.99 24.13
CA GLY A 386 -8.17 2.33 25.52
C GLY A 386 -8.66 1.28 26.54
N LEU A 387 -9.84 0.70 26.30
CA LEU A 387 -10.37 -0.40 27.13
C LEU A 387 -9.56 -1.68 26.96
N SER A 388 -9.20 -2.04 25.71
CA SER A 388 -8.35 -3.20 25.42
C SER A 388 -6.99 -3.07 26.09
N ARG A 389 -6.37 -1.89 26.07
CA ARG A 389 -5.12 -1.60 26.78
C ARG A 389 -5.26 -1.76 28.29
N THR A 390 -6.36 -1.27 28.87
CA THR A 390 -6.64 -1.40 30.31
C THR A 390 -6.87 -2.86 30.70
N ALA A 391 -7.63 -3.61 29.91
CA ALA A 391 -7.87 -5.04 30.14
C ALA A 391 -6.57 -5.85 30.06
N THR A 392 -5.72 -5.57 29.08
CA THR A 392 -4.38 -6.16 28.93
C THR A 392 -3.50 -5.87 30.15
N ALA A 393 -3.47 -4.61 30.63
CA ALA A 393 -2.69 -4.23 31.79
C ALA A 393 -3.18 -4.93 33.06
N ALA A 394 -4.51 -5.03 33.26
CA ALA A 394 -5.10 -5.74 34.43
C ALA A 394 -4.81 -7.24 34.37
N LEU A 395 -4.94 -7.87 33.18
CA LEU A 395 -4.63 -9.28 32.97
C LEU A 395 -3.16 -9.60 33.29
N ARG A 396 -2.24 -8.77 32.76
CA ARG A 396 -0.80 -8.90 33.01
C ARG A 396 -0.49 -8.79 34.52
N GLN A 397 -1.07 -7.79 35.22
CA GLN A 397 -0.88 -7.61 36.67
C GLN A 397 -1.40 -8.79 37.46
N LEU A 398 -2.55 -9.38 37.11
CA LEU A 398 -3.08 -10.56 37.77
C LEU A 398 -2.18 -11.77 37.61
N ILE A 399 -1.70 -12.04 36.40
CA ILE A 399 -0.82 -13.18 36.10
C ILE A 399 0.54 -12.99 36.81
N ASP A 400 1.12 -11.79 36.71
CA ASP A 400 2.41 -11.45 37.32
C ASP A 400 2.34 -11.53 38.85
N ALA A 401 1.25 -11.03 39.48
CA ALA A 401 1.02 -11.19 40.92
C ALA A 401 0.87 -12.66 41.32
N GLY A 402 0.16 -13.45 40.49
CA GLY A 402 0.05 -14.91 40.70
C GLY A 402 1.41 -15.60 40.61
N THR A 403 2.23 -15.24 39.66
CA THR A 403 3.59 -15.77 39.49
C THR A 403 4.46 -15.46 40.69
N LEU A 404 4.49 -14.21 41.15
CA LEU A 404 5.27 -13.82 42.34
C LEU A 404 4.73 -14.45 43.63
N SER A 405 3.42 -14.65 43.74
CA SER A 405 2.82 -15.32 44.88
C SER A 405 3.12 -16.82 44.95
N ASN A 406 3.14 -17.48 43.76
CA ASN A 406 3.39 -18.91 43.65
C ASN A 406 4.89 -19.25 43.69
N LEU A 407 5.74 -18.33 43.27
CA LEU A 407 7.21 -18.45 43.28
C LEU A 407 7.79 -17.34 44.17
N PRO A 408 7.64 -17.44 45.50
CA PRO A 408 8.04 -16.36 46.40
C PRO A 408 9.56 -16.20 46.39
N ALA A 409 10.02 -14.98 46.15
CA ALA A 409 11.41 -14.59 46.33
C ALA A 409 11.64 -14.17 47.79
N GLY A 410 12.86 -14.24 48.26
CA GLY A 410 13.23 -13.89 49.64
C GLY A 410 14.69 -13.46 49.73
N PHE A 411 15.05 -12.98 50.95
CA PHE A 411 16.43 -12.71 51.28
C PHE A 411 17.00 -13.88 52.07
N LYS A 412 18.23 -14.28 51.73
CA LYS A 412 18.98 -15.26 52.48
C LYS A 412 20.12 -14.56 53.27
N ALA A 413 20.30 -14.92 54.51
CA ALA A 413 21.37 -14.37 55.34
C ALA A 413 22.76 -14.72 54.77
N ARG A 414 23.68 -13.77 54.81
CA ARG A 414 25.07 -13.98 54.34
C ARG A 414 25.72 -15.09 55.17
N GLY A 415 26.10 -16.18 54.54
CA GLY A 415 26.70 -17.37 55.19
C GLY A 415 25.82 -18.59 55.20
N LEU A 416 24.55 -18.49 54.84
CA LEU A 416 23.69 -19.64 54.58
C LEU A 416 24.17 -20.32 53.29
N ARG A 417 24.59 -21.58 53.38
CA ARG A 417 24.98 -22.39 52.21
C ARG A 417 23.90 -23.44 51.97
N ILE A 418 23.36 -23.43 50.77
CA ILE A 418 22.44 -24.45 50.30
C ILE A 418 23.22 -25.27 49.26
N ARG A 419 23.20 -26.60 49.39
CA ARG A 419 23.83 -27.48 48.40
C ARG A 419 23.06 -27.39 47.12
N ASP A 420 23.76 -27.21 46.02
CA ASP A 420 23.19 -27.07 44.70
C ASP A 420 22.22 -25.86 44.52
N ASP A 421 22.60 -24.69 45.08
CA ASP A 421 21.81 -23.46 45.15
C ASP A 421 21.50 -22.88 43.70
N ASP A 422 22.29 -23.27 42.69
CA ASP A 422 22.14 -22.82 41.31
C ASP A 422 21.12 -23.65 40.52
N ASP A 423 20.73 -24.83 41.03
CA ASP A 423 19.77 -25.70 40.32
C ASP A 423 18.34 -25.52 40.84
N PRO A 424 17.31 -25.56 40.00
CA PRO A 424 15.90 -25.52 40.43
C PRO A 424 15.55 -26.73 41.31
N LEU A 425 14.76 -26.49 42.37
CA LEU A 425 14.21 -27.56 43.22
C LEU A 425 13.25 -28.44 42.41
N GLN A 426 13.44 -29.76 42.52
CA GLN A 426 12.50 -30.75 41.98
C GLN A 426 11.33 -31.01 42.94
N PRO A 427 10.14 -31.34 42.47
CA PRO A 427 9.03 -31.71 43.35
C PRO A 427 9.38 -32.93 44.24
N GLY A 428 9.34 -32.72 45.59
CA GLY A 428 9.69 -33.75 46.56
C GLY A 428 11.17 -33.82 46.94
N GLU A 429 12.00 -32.92 46.45
CA GLU A 429 13.42 -32.84 46.81
C GLU A 429 13.66 -32.14 48.11
N PHE A 430 14.57 -32.70 48.95
CA PHE A 430 15.07 -32.09 50.18
C PHE A 430 16.56 -31.78 50.01
N ARG A 431 16.98 -30.55 50.24
CA ARG A 431 18.37 -30.12 50.13
C ARG A 431 19.00 -29.88 51.50
N ASP A 432 20.24 -30.26 51.65
CA ASP A 432 21.04 -29.98 52.83
C ASP A 432 21.37 -28.48 52.90
N VAL A 433 21.18 -27.89 54.09
CA VAL A 433 21.41 -26.47 54.36
C VAL A 433 22.30 -26.29 55.56
N ASP A 434 23.44 -25.66 55.39
CA ASP A 434 24.34 -25.26 56.49
C ASP A 434 23.95 -23.86 56.99
N ALA A 435 23.33 -23.77 58.17
CA ALA A 435 22.94 -22.52 58.78
C ALA A 435 23.87 -22.18 59.96
N PRO A 436 24.68 -21.13 59.90
CA PRO A 436 25.45 -20.65 61.05
C PRO A 436 24.52 -20.19 62.16
N GLY A 437 24.51 -20.87 63.26
CA GLY A 437 23.67 -20.55 64.42
C GLY A 437 22.42 -21.43 64.63
N GLY A 438 22.17 -22.41 63.76
CA GLY A 438 21.17 -23.47 64.01
C GLY A 438 19.71 -23.15 63.70
N ALA A 439 19.37 -21.92 63.30
CA ALA A 439 18.00 -21.54 63.01
C ALA A 439 17.84 -21.17 61.55
N ILE A 440 17.48 -22.13 60.68
CA ILE A 440 17.20 -21.92 59.27
C ILE A 440 16.12 -20.88 59.07
N ARG A 441 15.11 -20.86 59.94
CA ARG A 441 13.94 -19.96 59.89
C ARG A 441 14.33 -18.48 60.02
N ASP A 442 15.36 -18.16 60.81
CA ASP A 442 15.85 -16.79 61.01
C ASP A 442 16.83 -16.35 59.91
N SER A 443 17.28 -17.30 59.13
CA SER A 443 18.25 -17.06 58.02
C SER A 443 17.59 -16.84 56.65
N LEU A 444 16.29 -17.08 56.54
CA LEU A 444 15.50 -16.90 55.33
C LEU A 444 14.33 -15.98 55.61
N LEU A 445 14.26 -14.84 54.94
CA LEU A 445 13.15 -13.91 55.01
C LEU A 445 12.40 -13.93 53.67
N PRO A 446 11.25 -14.62 53.55
CA PRO A 446 10.43 -14.54 52.37
C PRO A 446 9.84 -13.13 52.23
N LEU A 447 9.84 -12.56 51.02
CA LEU A 447 9.18 -11.29 50.74
C LEU A 447 7.66 -11.51 50.77
N PRO A 448 6.90 -10.62 51.46
CA PRO A 448 5.45 -10.71 51.52
C PRO A 448 4.84 -10.23 50.20
N PHE A 449 4.78 -11.09 49.21
CA PHE A 449 4.05 -10.79 47.96
C PHE A 449 2.54 -10.92 48.20
N LYS A 450 1.80 -9.89 47.83
CA LYS A 450 0.34 -9.92 47.81
C LYS A 450 -0.13 -10.78 46.65
N GLY A 451 -1.06 -11.70 46.90
CA GLY A 451 -1.69 -12.49 45.84
C GLY A 451 -2.51 -11.62 44.86
N PRO A 452 -3.01 -12.23 43.80
CA PRO A 452 -3.84 -11.53 42.82
C PRO A 452 -5.00 -10.78 43.48
N ASP A 453 -5.24 -9.53 43.02
CA ASP A 453 -6.28 -8.70 43.65
C ASP A 453 -7.66 -9.07 43.06
N SER A 454 -8.61 -9.38 43.97
CA SER A 454 -9.98 -9.75 43.57
C SER A 454 -10.74 -8.62 42.86
N THR A 455 -10.40 -7.37 43.12
CA THR A 455 -11.00 -6.20 42.46
C THR A 455 -10.58 -6.10 40.99
N LEU A 456 -9.30 -6.39 40.68
CA LEU A 456 -8.82 -6.45 39.30
C LEU A 456 -9.46 -7.61 38.53
N PHE A 457 -9.67 -8.75 39.18
CA PHE A 457 -10.36 -9.89 38.58
C PHE A 457 -11.83 -9.56 38.27
N GLN A 458 -12.51 -8.88 39.19
CA GLN A 458 -13.88 -8.40 38.93
C GLN A 458 -13.94 -7.37 37.81
N LEU A 459 -12.96 -6.47 37.72
CA LEU A 459 -12.88 -5.46 36.67
C LEU A 459 -12.75 -6.09 35.26
N LEU A 460 -12.03 -7.21 35.17
CA LEU A 460 -11.92 -7.96 33.90
C LEU A 460 -13.22 -8.69 33.50
N GLY A 461 -14.12 -8.93 34.42
CA GLY A 461 -15.41 -9.57 34.23
C GLY A 461 -16.51 -8.60 33.75
N PHE A 462 -16.27 -7.29 33.82
CA PHE A 462 -17.14 -6.24 33.25
C PHE A 462 -16.79 -5.92 31.83
#